data_13a139559a91156ba09b995334f72be7
#
_entry.id   13a139559a91156ba09b995334f72be7
#
_cell.length_a   1.000
_cell.length_b   1.000
_cell.length_c   1.000
_cell.angle_alpha   90.00
_cell.angle_beta   90.00
_cell.angle_gamma   90.00
#
_symmetry.space_group_name_H-M   'P 1'
#
loop_
_entity.id
_entity.type
_entity.pdbx_description
1 polymer ?
#
loop_
_entity_poly.entity_id
_entity_poly.type
_entity_poly.pdbx_seq_one_letter_code
_entity_poly.pdbx_strand_id
1 'polypeptide(L)'
;DILAAGSLHHCRRIAAAHGRKLVLRSPSAKLMARLAASDPGPEPVQARPLDAPLFERIGRNLWDAGQNTKTSWRFGIDMFSGIFALLSRRERSWPGATWRQLHELGTTALPVVLLLTGLIGLTLALLMGQQLAQYGASVHLATLMGVSFVREVGPLLTAVILAGRSGSAITAELASMKVQEEVDALRTMGARDATFLIAPRVIALVVATPFLSLFASACGIAAGLVVAVFRLD
;
A
#
# COMPACT_ATOMS: atom_id res chain seq x y z
N ASP A 1 0.66 -40.16 -5.73
CA ASP A 1 0.63 -40.61 -7.15
C ASP A 1 0.14 -39.53 -8.14
N ILE A 2 -0.78 -38.65 -7.76
CA ILE A 2 -1.17 -37.45 -8.57
C ILE A 2 -0.07 -36.42 -8.50
N LEU A 3 0.54 -36.23 -7.32
CA LEU A 3 1.68 -35.34 -7.11
C LEU A 3 2.91 -35.75 -7.93
N ALA A 4 3.12 -37.07 -8.13
CA ALA A 4 4.22 -37.58 -8.96
C ALA A 4 4.02 -37.28 -10.46
N ALA A 5 2.81 -37.27 -10.97
CA ALA A 5 2.52 -36.92 -12.36
C ALA A 5 2.73 -35.41 -12.60
N GLY A 6 2.30 -34.53 -11.65
CA GLY A 6 2.51 -33.10 -11.71
C GLY A 6 4.00 -32.70 -11.65
N SER A 7 4.77 -33.34 -10.76
CA SER A 7 6.22 -33.07 -10.66
C SER A 7 6.98 -33.53 -11.89
N LEU A 8 6.59 -34.65 -12.53
CA LEU A 8 7.17 -35.12 -13.77
C LEU A 8 6.89 -34.21 -14.97
N HIS A 9 5.68 -33.62 -15.06
CA HIS A 9 5.38 -32.59 -16.06
C HIS A 9 6.22 -31.34 -15.85
N HIS A 10 6.41 -30.93 -14.62
CA HIS A 10 7.26 -29.78 -14.31
C HIS A 10 8.74 -30.04 -14.69
N CYS A 11 9.27 -31.22 -14.36
CA CYS A 11 10.64 -31.62 -14.74
C CYS A 11 10.80 -31.72 -16.26
N ARG A 12 9.78 -32.18 -17.00
CA ARG A 12 9.78 -32.24 -18.47
C ARG A 12 9.82 -30.85 -19.08
N ARG A 13 9.08 -29.88 -18.52
CA ARG A 13 9.11 -28.48 -18.97
C ARG A 13 10.50 -27.84 -18.75
N ILE A 14 11.10 -28.02 -17.56
CA ILE A 14 12.43 -27.52 -17.27
C ILE A 14 13.49 -28.14 -18.19
N ALA A 15 13.41 -29.45 -18.43
CA ALA A 15 14.36 -30.13 -19.32
C ALA A 15 14.22 -29.63 -20.77
N ALA A 16 12.99 -29.40 -21.26
CA ALA A 16 12.74 -28.88 -22.58
C ALA A 16 13.23 -27.42 -22.74
N ALA A 17 13.09 -26.60 -21.71
CA ALA A 17 13.59 -25.23 -21.70
C ALA A 17 15.14 -25.16 -21.80
N HIS A 18 15.83 -26.21 -21.36
CA HIS A 18 17.29 -26.34 -21.44
C HIS A 18 17.76 -27.21 -22.62
N GLY A 19 16.88 -27.52 -23.58
CA GLY A 19 17.21 -28.32 -24.76
C GLY A 19 17.52 -29.79 -24.46
N ARG A 20 17.15 -30.29 -23.28
CA ARG A 20 17.37 -31.69 -22.85
C ARG A 20 16.09 -32.48 -22.90
N LYS A 21 16.17 -33.74 -23.36
CA LYS A 21 15.00 -34.66 -23.36
C LYS A 21 15.03 -35.51 -22.08
N LEU A 22 13.94 -35.48 -21.33
CA LEU A 22 13.77 -36.31 -20.16
C LEU A 22 13.36 -37.72 -20.64
N VAL A 23 14.22 -38.72 -20.42
CA VAL A 23 13.96 -40.12 -20.80
C VAL A 23 13.60 -40.89 -19.52
N LEU A 24 12.37 -41.39 -19.47
CA LEU A 24 11.90 -42.24 -18.38
C LEU A 24 12.38 -43.70 -18.63
N ARG A 25 13.18 -44.25 -17.71
CA ARG A 25 13.68 -45.62 -17.78
C ARG A 25 12.69 -46.52 -17.07
N SER A 26 12.01 -47.37 -17.81
CA SER A 26 11.02 -48.34 -17.31
C SER A 26 9.77 -47.73 -16.61
N PRO A 27 8.98 -46.90 -17.28
CA PRO A 27 7.75 -46.37 -16.70
C PRO A 27 6.69 -47.46 -16.59
N SER A 28 5.97 -47.53 -15.44
CA SER A 28 4.83 -48.44 -15.30
C SER A 28 3.68 -48.08 -16.23
N ALA A 29 2.94 -49.08 -16.75
CA ALA A 29 1.81 -48.82 -17.67
C ALA A 29 0.76 -47.87 -17.06
N LYS A 30 0.54 -47.92 -15.74
CA LYS A 30 -0.34 -47.02 -15.01
C LYS A 30 0.16 -45.57 -15.01
N LEU A 31 1.48 -45.36 -14.96
CA LEU A 31 2.08 -44.04 -14.99
C LEU A 31 1.96 -43.40 -16.40
N MET A 32 2.18 -44.23 -17.44
CA MET A 32 2.04 -43.78 -18.83
C MET A 32 0.59 -43.40 -19.18
N ALA A 33 -0.38 -44.22 -18.74
CA ALA A 33 -1.80 -43.91 -18.95
C ALA A 33 -2.22 -42.61 -18.25
N ARG A 34 -1.70 -42.36 -17.06
CA ARG A 34 -1.98 -41.10 -16.31
C ARG A 34 -1.26 -39.89 -16.89
N LEU A 35 -0.02 -40.05 -17.36
CA LEU A 35 0.70 -38.99 -18.06
C LEU A 35 -0.02 -38.59 -19.38
N ALA A 36 -0.54 -39.57 -20.12
CA ALA A 36 -1.33 -39.32 -21.33
C ALA A 36 -2.67 -38.64 -21.01
N ALA A 37 -3.32 -39.00 -19.90
CA ALA A 37 -4.58 -38.38 -19.47
C ALA A 37 -4.40 -36.98 -18.84
N SER A 38 -3.22 -36.70 -18.32
CA SER A 38 -2.88 -35.41 -17.69
C SER A 38 -2.05 -34.48 -18.61
N ASP A 39 -1.81 -34.88 -19.87
CA ASP A 39 -1.12 -34.02 -20.84
C ASP A 39 -2.09 -32.91 -21.26
N PRO A 40 -1.91 -31.66 -20.78
CA PRO A 40 -2.82 -30.56 -21.11
C PRO A 40 -2.66 -30.06 -22.55
N GLY A 41 -2.07 -30.86 -23.43
CA GLY A 41 -1.72 -30.42 -24.78
C GLY A 41 -0.65 -29.31 -24.79
N PRO A 42 -0.10 -28.95 -25.91
CA PRO A 42 0.70 -27.75 -26.00
C PRO A 42 -0.22 -26.58 -25.64
N GLU A 43 -0.01 -25.99 -24.44
CA GLU A 43 -0.60 -24.67 -24.19
C GLU A 43 -0.31 -23.82 -25.41
N PRO A 44 -1.31 -23.18 -26.01
CA PRO A 44 -1.05 -22.25 -27.09
C PRO A 44 0.00 -21.28 -26.50
N VAL A 45 1.23 -21.39 -27.01
CA VAL A 45 2.26 -20.38 -26.76
C VAL A 45 1.56 -19.09 -27.12
N GLN A 46 1.12 -18.34 -26.12
CA GLN A 46 0.63 -17.00 -26.35
C GLN A 46 1.80 -16.27 -26.98
N ALA A 47 1.85 -16.33 -28.30
CA ALA A 47 2.78 -15.54 -29.09
C ALA A 47 2.57 -14.12 -28.58
N ARG A 48 3.53 -13.62 -27.83
CA ARG A 48 3.57 -12.20 -27.50
C ARG A 48 3.49 -11.50 -28.85
N PRO A 49 2.41 -10.80 -29.17
CA PRO A 49 2.32 -10.10 -30.43
C PRO A 49 3.39 -9.02 -30.37
N LEU A 50 4.50 -9.28 -31.07
CA LEU A 50 5.70 -8.43 -31.08
C LEU A 50 5.44 -7.06 -31.70
N ASP A 51 4.35 -6.92 -32.49
CA ASP A 51 4.06 -5.70 -33.26
C ASP A 51 2.57 -5.36 -33.30
N ALA A 52 1.91 -5.23 -32.16
CA ALA A 52 0.59 -4.62 -32.18
C ALA A 52 0.72 -3.13 -32.54
N PRO A 53 -0.02 -2.62 -33.57
CA PRO A 53 0.02 -1.22 -33.96
C PRO A 53 -0.28 -0.32 -32.74
N LEU A 54 0.33 0.86 -32.70
CA LEU A 54 0.25 1.78 -31.55
C LEU A 54 -1.18 2.02 -31.07
N PHE A 55 -2.14 2.11 -32.00
CA PHE A 55 -3.57 2.27 -31.69
C PHE A 55 -4.16 1.07 -30.95
N GLU A 56 -3.75 -0.13 -31.25
CA GLU A 56 -4.20 -1.34 -30.57
C GLU A 56 -3.61 -1.46 -29.16
N ARG A 57 -2.36 -1.00 -28.96
CA ARG A 57 -1.74 -0.88 -27.62
C ARG A 57 -2.47 0.15 -26.77
N ILE A 58 -2.78 1.31 -27.33
CA ILE A 58 -3.53 2.36 -26.64
C ILE A 58 -4.94 1.87 -26.32
N GLY A 59 -5.63 1.24 -27.27
CA GLY A 59 -6.98 0.69 -27.07
C GLY A 59 -7.01 -0.41 -25.98
N ARG A 60 -6.06 -1.33 -25.98
CA ARG A 60 -5.91 -2.35 -24.94
C ARG A 60 -5.62 -1.73 -23.59
N ASN A 61 -4.67 -0.81 -23.51
CA ASN A 61 -4.35 -0.13 -22.26
C ASN A 61 -5.54 0.67 -21.69
N LEU A 62 -6.33 1.31 -22.56
CA LEU A 62 -7.56 2.00 -22.15
C LEU A 62 -8.65 1.03 -21.71
N TRP A 63 -8.79 -0.10 -22.38
CA TRP A 63 -9.73 -1.14 -21.99
C TRP A 63 -9.36 -1.78 -20.66
N ASP A 64 -8.08 -2.13 -20.49
CA ASP A 64 -7.55 -2.72 -19.26
C ASP A 64 -7.61 -1.70 -18.10
N ALA A 65 -7.33 -0.42 -18.37
CA ALA A 65 -7.52 0.65 -17.41
C ALA A 65 -9.00 0.78 -17.00
N GLY A 66 -9.94 0.67 -17.96
CA GLY A 66 -11.39 0.70 -17.69
C GLY A 66 -11.86 -0.50 -16.85
N GLN A 67 -11.35 -1.69 -17.12
CA GLN A 67 -11.63 -2.90 -16.34
C GLN A 67 -11.01 -2.80 -14.93
N ASN A 68 -9.77 -2.36 -14.84
CA ASN A 68 -9.09 -2.14 -13.57
C ASN A 68 -9.79 -1.06 -12.73
N THR A 69 -10.28 0.01 -13.37
CA THR A 69 -11.04 1.08 -12.70
C THR A 69 -12.34 0.55 -12.09
N LYS A 70 -13.07 -0.31 -12.81
CA LYS A 70 -14.30 -0.95 -12.27
C LYS A 70 -13.98 -1.86 -11.09
N THR A 71 -12.91 -2.62 -11.17
CA THR A 71 -12.45 -3.50 -10.08
C THR A 71 -12.02 -2.68 -8.87
N SER A 72 -11.26 -1.61 -9.10
CA SER A 72 -10.83 -0.68 -8.03
C SER A 72 -12.02 0.04 -7.40
N TRP A 73 -13.02 0.42 -8.18
CA TRP A 73 -14.25 1.05 -7.68
C TRP A 73 -15.07 0.10 -6.82
N ARG A 74 -15.25 -1.15 -7.25
CA ARG A 74 -15.91 -2.19 -6.45
C ARG A 74 -15.15 -2.44 -5.15
N PHE A 75 -13.84 -2.56 -5.22
CA PHE A 75 -12.98 -2.68 -4.06
C PHE A 75 -13.14 -1.50 -3.09
N GLY A 76 -13.24 -0.27 -3.60
CA GLY A 76 -13.54 0.92 -2.81
C GLY A 76 -14.89 0.82 -2.09
N ILE A 77 -15.95 0.39 -2.79
CA ILE A 77 -17.28 0.20 -2.20
C ILE A 77 -17.25 -0.90 -1.13
N ASP A 78 -16.58 -2.02 -1.40
CA ASP A 78 -16.44 -3.13 -0.44
C ASP A 78 -15.65 -2.69 0.80
N MET A 79 -14.63 -1.86 0.63
CA MET A 79 -13.87 -1.26 1.73
C MET A 79 -14.75 -0.33 2.58
N PHE A 80 -15.51 0.58 1.94
CA PHE A 80 -16.44 1.46 2.66
C PHE A 80 -17.54 0.67 3.37
N SER A 81 -18.09 -0.36 2.74
CA SER A 81 -19.08 -1.24 3.36
C SER A 81 -18.51 -2.01 4.55
N GLY A 82 -17.24 -2.46 4.46
CA GLY A 82 -16.50 -3.11 5.53
C GLY A 82 -16.27 -2.18 6.72
N ILE A 83 -15.86 -0.93 6.47
CA ILE A 83 -15.69 0.09 7.51
C ILE A 83 -17.03 0.37 8.21
N PHE A 84 -18.11 0.52 7.43
CA PHE A 84 -19.45 0.76 7.97
C PHE A 84 -19.98 -0.43 8.77
N ALA A 85 -19.72 -1.66 8.32
CA ALA A 85 -20.09 -2.89 9.04
C ALA A 85 -19.35 -3.01 10.38
N LEU A 86 -18.07 -2.63 10.42
CA LEU A 86 -17.27 -2.57 11.64
C LEU A 86 -17.78 -1.49 12.61
N LEU A 87 -18.09 -0.29 12.10
CA LEU A 87 -18.61 0.81 12.90
C LEU A 87 -20.01 0.49 13.47
N SER A 88 -20.81 -0.27 12.70
CA SER A 88 -22.17 -0.72 13.08
C SER A 88 -22.18 -1.90 14.06
N ARG A 89 -21.04 -2.32 14.61
CA ARG A 89 -20.89 -3.49 15.51
C ARG A 89 -21.50 -4.81 14.99
N ARG A 90 -21.78 -4.88 13.71
CA ARG A 90 -22.44 -6.04 13.10
C ARG A 90 -21.48 -7.21 12.86
N GLU A 91 -20.20 -6.92 12.72
CA GLU A 91 -19.13 -7.92 12.68
C GLU A 91 -18.16 -7.66 13.84
N ARG A 92 -17.91 -8.72 14.62
CA ARG A 92 -17.06 -8.69 15.83
C ARG A 92 -15.60 -8.76 15.37
N SER A 93 -15.06 -7.64 14.85
CA SER A 93 -13.61 -7.55 14.67
C SER A 93 -12.95 -7.42 16.07
N TRP A 94 -11.81 -8.06 16.23
CA TRP A 94 -11.05 -8.02 17.48
C TRP A 94 -10.62 -6.59 17.77
N PRO A 95 -11.10 -5.95 18.85
CA PRO A 95 -10.66 -4.59 19.19
C PRO A 95 -9.16 -4.50 19.42
N GLY A 96 -8.51 -5.61 19.81
CA GLY A 96 -7.06 -5.71 19.94
C GLY A 96 -6.29 -5.59 18.63
N ALA A 97 -6.84 -6.03 17.50
CA ALA A 97 -6.16 -5.91 16.20
C ALA A 97 -6.07 -4.46 15.74
N THR A 98 -7.17 -3.69 15.87
CA THR A 98 -7.21 -2.26 15.52
C THR A 98 -6.29 -1.44 16.44
N TRP A 99 -6.26 -1.76 17.75
CA TRP A 99 -5.39 -1.11 18.71
C TRP A 99 -3.90 -1.36 18.40
N ARG A 100 -3.54 -2.60 18.09
CA ARG A 100 -2.17 -2.94 17.70
C ARG A 100 -1.75 -2.20 16.42
N GLN A 101 -2.62 -2.16 15.41
CA GLN A 101 -2.37 -1.43 14.18
C GLN A 101 -2.24 0.08 14.42
N LEU A 102 -3.08 0.66 15.29
CA LEU A 102 -3.01 2.07 15.67
C LEU A 102 -1.66 2.39 16.33
N HIS A 103 -1.21 1.53 17.23
CA HIS A 103 0.08 1.70 17.91
C HIS A 103 1.24 1.56 16.92
N GLU A 104 1.27 0.52 16.12
CA GLU A 104 2.33 0.28 15.13
C GLU A 104 2.41 1.40 14.09
N LEU A 105 1.29 1.78 13.48
CA LEU A 105 1.26 2.83 12.45
C LEU A 105 1.53 4.23 13.04
N GLY A 106 1.01 4.52 14.23
CA GLY A 106 1.19 5.81 14.88
C GLY A 106 2.61 6.01 15.38
N THR A 107 3.16 5.08 16.19
CA THR A 107 4.48 5.23 16.77
C THR A 107 5.61 5.18 15.77
N THR A 108 5.50 4.33 14.74
CA THR A 108 6.52 4.22 13.71
C THR A 108 6.51 5.39 12.72
N ALA A 109 5.37 6.05 12.48
CA ALA A 109 5.29 7.23 11.62
C ALA A 109 5.73 8.52 12.34
N LEU A 110 5.54 8.61 13.64
CA LEU A 110 5.75 9.81 14.45
C LEU A 110 7.15 10.43 14.29
N PRO A 111 8.28 9.69 14.40
CA PRO A 111 9.61 10.31 14.27
C PRO A 111 9.86 10.90 12.89
N VAL A 112 9.37 10.27 11.83
CA VAL A 112 9.53 10.76 10.45
C VAL A 112 8.67 12.00 10.24
N VAL A 113 7.44 12.00 10.74
CA VAL A 113 6.53 13.16 10.67
C VAL A 113 7.14 14.34 11.39
N LEU A 114 7.60 14.17 12.64
CA LEU A 114 8.20 15.25 13.42
C LEU A 114 9.46 15.81 12.77
N LEU A 115 10.33 14.94 12.25
CA LEU A 115 11.56 15.36 11.60
C LEU A 115 11.28 16.20 10.35
N LEU A 116 10.41 15.70 9.47
CA LEU A 116 10.11 16.40 8.21
C LEU A 116 9.34 17.70 8.46
N THR A 117 8.33 17.68 9.34
CA THR A 117 7.57 18.90 9.65
C THR A 117 8.40 19.94 10.39
N GLY A 118 9.30 19.50 11.26
CA GLY A 118 10.26 20.40 11.94
C GLY A 118 11.22 21.06 10.94
N LEU A 119 11.80 20.32 9.99
CA LEU A 119 12.67 20.87 8.96
C LEU A 119 11.92 21.85 8.05
N ILE A 120 10.69 21.52 7.64
CA ILE A 120 9.88 22.42 6.83
C ILE A 120 9.48 23.66 7.62
N GLY A 121 9.14 23.50 8.92
CA GLY A 121 8.86 24.64 9.81
C GLY A 121 10.03 25.59 9.93
N LEU A 122 11.22 25.06 10.12
CA LEU A 122 12.46 25.83 10.18
C LEU A 122 12.73 26.56 8.84
N THR A 123 12.57 25.87 7.71
CA THR A 123 12.78 26.45 6.37
C THR A 123 11.78 27.58 6.07
N LEU A 124 10.49 27.33 6.35
CA LEU A 124 9.44 28.35 6.14
C LEU A 124 9.64 29.55 7.04
N ALA A 125 10.03 29.37 8.30
CA ALA A 125 10.32 30.48 9.21
C ALA A 125 11.48 31.33 8.74
N LEU A 126 12.55 30.73 8.21
CA LEU A 126 13.67 31.46 7.62
C LEU A 126 13.25 32.28 6.41
N LEU A 127 12.49 31.68 5.50
CA LEU A 127 12.03 32.34 4.27
C LEU A 127 11.05 33.47 4.58
N MET A 128 10.00 33.17 5.35
CA MET A 128 8.98 34.17 5.71
C MET A 128 9.55 35.25 6.61
N GLY A 129 10.43 34.90 7.56
CA GLY A 129 11.07 35.87 8.45
C GLY A 129 11.89 36.92 7.71
N GLN A 130 12.67 36.52 6.71
CA GLN A 130 13.42 37.43 5.88
C GLN A 130 12.52 38.39 5.07
N GLN A 131 11.42 37.88 4.51
CA GLN A 131 10.47 38.71 3.75
C GLN A 131 9.73 39.66 4.65
N LEU A 132 9.23 39.20 5.80
CA LEU A 132 8.50 40.07 6.73
C LEU A 132 9.39 41.15 7.34
N ALA A 133 10.67 40.89 7.59
CA ALA A 133 11.62 41.86 8.07
C ALA A 133 11.83 43.03 7.10
N GLN A 134 11.81 42.80 5.78
CA GLN A 134 11.91 43.83 4.76
C GLN A 134 10.72 44.81 4.78
N TYR A 135 9.55 44.31 5.23
CA TYR A 135 8.33 45.14 5.35
C TYR A 135 8.08 45.65 6.78
N GLY A 136 9.00 45.42 7.71
CA GLY A 136 8.83 45.83 9.12
C GLY A 136 7.71 45.08 9.85
N ALA A 137 7.29 43.92 9.31
CA ALA A 137 6.12 43.14 9.78
C ALA A 137 6.52 41.86 10.51
N SER A 138 7.72 41.76 11.07
CA SER A 138 8.28 40.58 11.75
C SER A 138 7.39 40.09 12.89
N VAL A 139 6.67 40.95 13.58
CA VAL A 139 5.73 40.62 14.68
C VAL A 139 4.63 39.61 14.20
N HIS A 140 4.26 39.64 12.93
CA HIS A 140 3.22 38.79 12.39
C HIS A 140 3.71 37.38 12.02
N LEU A 141 5.03 37.10 12.08
CA LEU A 141 5.60 35.82 11.70
C LEU A 141 5.00 34.66 12.51
N ALA A 142 4.92 34.81 13.82
CA ALA A 142 4.40 33.76 14.71
C ALA A 142 2.93 33.42 14.39
N THR A 143 2.10 34.44 14.13
CA THR A 143 0.69 34.25 13.79
C THR A 143 0.53 33.56 12.44
N LEU A 144 1.28 34.01 11.42
CA LEU A 144 1.23 33.42 10.09
C LEU A 144 1.70 31.97 10.10
N MET A 145 2.80 31.67 10.79
CA MET A 145 3.29 30.30 10.96
C MET A 145 2.26 29.42 11.68
N GLY A 146 1.69 29.90 12.78
CA GLY A 146 0.68 29.17 13.53
C GLY A 146 -0.53 28.81 12.69
N VAL A 147 -1.10 29.79 12.00
CA VAL A 147 -2.28 29.57 11.15
C VAL A 147 -1.95 28.63 9.98
N SER A 148 -0.83 28.84 9.29
CA SER A 148 -0.43 28.02 8.15
C SER A 148 -0.19 26.56 8.54
N PHE A 149 0.50 26.31 9.65
CA PHE A 149 0.77 24.96 10.10
C PHE A 149 -0.47 24.22 10.58
N VAL A 150 -1.30 24.85 11.39
CA VAL A 150 -2.51 24.20 11.92
C VAL A 150 -3.52 23.93 10.81
N ARG A 151 -3.69 24.87 9.89
CA ARG A 151 -4.74 24.80 8.88
C ARG A 151 -4.37 23.98 7.65
N GLU A 152 -3.12 24.11 7.18
CA GLU A 152 -2.75 23.57 5.86
C GLU A 152 -1.53 22.66 5.92
N VAL A 153 -0.38 23.18 6.32
CA VAL A 153 0.92 22.51 6.18
C VAL A 153 1.01 21.24 7.01
N GLY A 154 0.59 21.30 8.27
CA GLY A 154 0.62 20.15 9.20
C GLY A 154 -0.22 18.98 8.70
N PRO A 155 -1.53 19.15 8.45
CA PRO A 155 -2.38 18.09 7.93
C PRO A 155 -1.95 17.56 6.57
N LEU A 156 -1.54 18.45 5.64
CA LEU A 156 -1.11 18.05 4.30
C LEU A 156 0.15 17.21 4.34
N LEU A 157 1.18 17.65 5.06
CA LEU A 157 2.43 16.89 5.19
C LEU A 157 2.19 15.54 5.87
N THR A 158 1.39 15.53 6.94
CA THR A 158 1.03 14.28 7.62
C THR A 158 0.35 13.31 6.67
N ALA A 159 -0.62 13.77 5.88
CA ALA A 159 -1.33 12.94 4.91
C ALA A 159 -0.39 12.36 3.84
N VAL A 160 0.52 13.18 3.28
CA VAL A 160 1.49 12.74 2.27
C VAL A 160 2.47 11.72 2.85
N ILE A 161 2.99 11.95 4.06
CA ILE A 161 3.93 11.03 4.71
C ILE A 161 3.24 9.70 5.03
N LEU A 162 2.01 9.73 5.56
CA LEU A 162 1.24 8.53 5.86
C LEU A 162 0.89 7.76 4.58
N ALA A 163 0.47 8.44 3.51
CA ALA A 163 0.17 7.79 2.24
C ALA A 163 1.41 7.09 1.66
N GLY A 164 2.56 7.73 1.68
CA GLY A 164 3.81 7.15 1.18
C GLY A 164 4.32 6.00 2.05
N ARG A 165 4.54 6.26 3.34
CA ARG A 165 5.17 5.31 4.24
C ARG A 165 4.23 4.20 4.71
N SER A 166 3.09 4.58 5.29
CA SER A 166 2.15 3.59 5.83
C SER A 166 1.43 2.84 4.72
N GLY A 167 1.11 3.52 3.61
CA GLY A 167 0.52 2.88 2.43
C GLY A 167 1.43 1.81 1.82
N SER A 168 2.72 2.11 1.65
CA SER A 168 3.69 1.13 1.13
C SER A 168 3.91 -0.03 2.10
N ALA A 169 4.00 0.21 3.40
CA ALA A 169 4.16 -0.83 4.42
C ALA A 169 2.96 -1.79 4.44
N ILE A 170 1.73 -1.26 4.43
CA ILE A 170 0.50 -2.06 4.38
C ILE A 170 0.44 -2.89 3.09
N THR A 171 0.82 -2.30 1.96
CA THR A 171 0.82 -3.01 0.67
C THR A 171 1.84 -4.15 0.65
N ALA A 172 3.04 -3.93 1.19
CA ALA A 172 4.08 -4.95 1.30
C ALA A 172 3.64 -6.11 2.21
N GLU A 173 3.02 -5.80 3.35
CA GLU A 173 2.49 -6.82 4.27
C GLU A 173 1.39 -7.65 3.61
N LEU A 174 0.42 -7.03 2.93
CA LEU A 174 -0.63 -7.73 2.21
C LEU A 174 -0.08 -8.59 1.06
N ALA A 175 0.93 -8.10 0.35
CA ALA A 175 1.61 -8.86 -0.69
C ALA A 175 2.32 -10.09 -0.12
N SER A 176 2.98 -9.97 1.04
CA SER A 176 3.61 -11.08 1.75
C SER A 176 2.58 -12.14 2.17
N MET A 177 1.45 -11.73 2.79
CA MET A 177 0.36 -12.62 3.16
C MET A 177 -0.23 -13.37 1.95
N LYS A 178 -0.31 -12.70 0.80
CA LYS A 178 -0.78 -13.32 -0.44
C LYS A 178 0.19 -14.37 -0.97
N VAL A 179 1.50 -14.10 -0.93
CA VAL A 179 2.54 -15.06 -1.34
C VAL A 179 2.58 -16.29 -0.41
N GLN A 180 2.27 -16.09 0.88
CA GLN A 180 2.22 -17.15 1.87
C GLN A 180 0.88 -17.92 1.87
N GLU A 181 -0.02 -17.62 0.92
CA GLU A 181 -1.36 -18.20 0.79
C GLU A 181 -2.27 -17.97 2.01
N GLU A 182 -1.89 -17.11 2.93
CA GLU A 182 -2.69 -16.78 4.13
C GLU A 182 -4.02 -16.13 3.77
N VAL A 183 -4.05 -15.31 2.73
CA VAL A 183 -5.28 -14.66 2.22
C VAL A 183 -6.25 -15.72 1.69
N ASP A 184 -5.76 -16.73 0.98
CA ASP A 184 -6.59 -17.81 0.44
C ASP A 184 -7.08 -18.73 1.55
N ALA A 185 -6.28 -18.95 2.60
CA ALA A 185 -6.71 -19.66 3.81
C ALA A 185 -7.86 -18.91 4.52
N LEU A 186 -7.79 -17.58 4.64
CA LEU A 186 -8.87 -16.77 5.20
C LEU A 186 -10.16 -16.85 4.36
N ARG A 187 -10.04 -16.85 3.04
CA ARG A 187 -11.19 -17.02 2.13
C ARG A 187 -11.87 -18.37 2.28
N THR A 188 -11.10 -19.45 2.44
CA THR A 188 -11.66 -20.80 2.66
C THR A 188 -12.44 -20.88 3.98
N MET A 189 -12.06 -20.08 4.97
CA MET A 189 -12.80 -19.94 6.24
C MET A 189 -14.03 -19.01 6.13
N GLY A 190 -14.34 -18.47 4.94
CA GLY A 190 -15.47 -17.58 4.71
C GLY A 190 -15.26 -16.13 5.17
N ALA A 191 -14.02 -15.76 5.52
CA ALA A 191 -13.69 -14.39 5.89
C ALA A 191 -13.65 -13.48 4.65
N ARG A 192 -14.16 -12.25 4.77
CA ARG A 192 -14.07 -11.24 3.73
C ARG A 192 -12.75 -10.49 3.87
N ASP A 193 -11.91 -10.52 2.84
CA ASP A 193 -10.60 -9.84 2.83
C ASP A 193 -10.71 -8.36 3.23
N ALA A 194 -11.71 -7.66 2.69
CA ALA A 194 -11.93 -6.25 2.97
C ALA A 194 -12.20 -5.96 4.46
N THR A 195 -13.02 -6.80 5.11
CA THR A 195 -13.43 -6.58 6.50
C THR A 195 -12.34 -7.00 7.50
N PHE A 196 -11.65 -8.10 7.23
CA PHE A 196 -10.66 -8.64 8.16
C PHE A 196 -9.26 -8.05 8.01
N LEU A 197 -8.82 -7.81 6.77
CA LEU A 197 -7.44 -7.37 6.50
C LEU A 197 -7.33 -5.85 6.34
N ILE A 198 -8.27 -5.22 5.65
CA ILE A 198 -8.13 -3.82 5.22
C ILE A 198 -8.83 -2.87 6.17
N ALA A 199 -10.06 -3.16 6.57
CA ALA A 199 -10.85 -2.24 7.38
C ALA A 199 -10.18 -1.86 8.73
N PRO A 200 -9.58 -2.77 9.52
CA PRO A 200 -8.92 -2.38 10.77
C PRO A 200 -7.72 -1.44 10.54
N ARG A 201 -6.98 -1.62 9.43
CA ARG A 201 -5.83 -0.77 9.07
C ARG A 201 -6.27 0.63 8.66
N VAL A 202 -7.34 0.72 7.86
CA VAL A 202 -7.90 2.01 7.44
C VAL A 202 -8.46 2.77 8.63
N ILE A 203 -9.18 2.11 9.53
CA ILE A 203 -9.71 2.73 10.76
C ILE A 203 -8.55 3.23 11.63
N ALA A 204 -7.51 2.42 11.80
CA ALA A 204 -6.32 2.84 12.55
C ALA A 204 -5.66 4.09 11.94
N LEU A 205 -5.53 4.17 10.61
CA LEU A 205 -5.02 5.35 9.92
C LEU A 205 -5.91 6.58 10.10
N VAL A 206 -7.22 6.42 9.93
CA VAL A 206 -8.19 7.53 10.10
C VAL A 206 -8.13 8.10 11.52
N VAL A 207 -7.98 7.24 12.53
CA VAL A 207 -7.85 7.67 13.93
C VAL A 207 -6.46 8.26 14.20
N ALA A 208 -5.38 7.68 13.66
CA ALA A 208 -4.02 8.16 13.88
C ALA A 208 -3.75 9.53 13.24
N THR A 209 -4.31 9.79 12.05
CA THR A 209 -4.03 10.98 11.25
C THR A 209 -4.25 12.31 12.00
N PRO A 210 -5.38 12.56 12.69
CA PRO A 210 -5.60 13.82 13.39
C PRO A 210 -4.61 14.02 14.56
N PHE A 211 -4.24 12.96 15.27
CA PHE A 211 -3.23 13.06 16.32
C PHE A 211 -1.85 13.37 15.75
N LEU A 212 -1.44 12.67 14.70
CA LEU A 212 -0.16 12.93 14.05
C LEU A 212 -0.11 14.34 13.45
N SER A 213 -1.20 14.84 12.86
CA SER A 213 -1.26 16.20 12.31
C SER A 213 -1.16 17.28 13.39
N LEU A 214 -1.71 17.01 14.59
CA LEU A 214 -1.56 17.89 15.73
C LEU A 214 -0.10 17.97 16.19
N PHE A 215 0.57 16.82 16.33
CA PHE A 215 2.00 16.77 16.67
C PHE A 215 2.88 17.39 15.59
N ALA A 216 2.56 17.15 14.33
CA ALA A 216 3.23 17.74 13.18
C ALA A 216 3.16 19.27 13.21
N SER A 217 1.96 19.82 13.42
CA SER A 217 1.74 21.25 13.51
C SER A 217 2.48 21.86 14.71
N ALA A 218 2.40 21.23 15.86
CA ALA A 218 3.10 21.68 17.07
C ALA A 218 4.63 21.70 16.85
N CYS A 219 5.19 20.65 16.24
CA CYS A 219 6.62 20.55 15.94
C CYS A 219 7.07 21.61 14.92
N GLY A 220 6.30 21.82 13.85
CA GLY A 220 6.60 22.82 12.83
C GLY A 220 6.55 24.25 13.38
N ILE A 221 5.55 24.57 14.22
CA ILE A 221 5.45 25.87 14.89
C ILE A 221 6.61 26.03 15.89
N ALA A 222 6.94 25.02 16.69
CA ALA A 222 8.06 25.09 17.62
C ALA A 222 9.39 25.35 16.91
N ALA A 223 9.64 24.65 15.81
CA ALA A 223 10.83 24.86 14.98
C ALA A 223 10.87 26.28 14.39
N GLY A 224 9.72 26.79 13.96
CA GLY A 224 9.59 28.17 13.49
C GLY A 224 9.84 29.23 14.55
N LEU A 225 9.34 29.00 15.78
CA LEU A 225 9.57 29.89 16.92
C LEU A 225 11.05 29.95 17.32
N VAL A 226 11.76 28.82 17.28
CA VAL A 226 13.20 28.77 17.52
C VAL A 226 13.93 29.74 16.57
N VAL A 227 13.59 29.73 15.29
CA VAL A 227 14.19 30.63 14.31
C VAL A 227 13.82 32.10 14.60
N ALA A 228 12.57 32.34 14.97
CA ALA A 228 12.10 33.70 15.29
C ALA A 228 12.90 34.30 16.44
N VAL A 229 13.13 33.53 17.52
CA VAL A 229 13.87 33.98 18.70
C VAL A 229 15.36 34.20 18.40
N PHE A 230 16.01 33.31 17.63
CA PHE A 230 17.45 33.40 17.39
C PHE A 230 17.87 34.39 16.29
N ARG A 231 16.96 34.83 15.43
CA ARG A 231 17.32 35.60 14.25
C ARG A 231 16.58 36.93 14.12
N LEU A 232 15.53 37.18 14.87
CA LEU A 232 14.73 38.40 14.82
C LEU A 232 14.86 39.26 16.09
N ASP A 233 15.60 38.76 17.10
CA ASP A 233 16.16 39.54 18.21
C ASP A 233 17.52 40.10 17.75
#